data_3cc86726395c6cf5506a510206bf8c69
#
_entry.id   3cc86726395c6cf5506a510206bf8c69
#
_cell.length_a   1.000
_cell.length_b   1.000
_cell.length_c   1.000
_cell.angle_alpha   90.00
_cell.angle_beta   90.00
_cell.angle_gamma   90.00
#
_symmetry.space_group_name_H-M   'P 1'
#
loop_
_entity.id
_entity.type
_entity.pdbx_description
1 polymer ?
#
loop_
_entity_poly.entity_id
_entity_poly.type
_entity_poly.pdbx_seq_one_letter_code
_entity_poly.pdbx_strand_id
1 'polypeptide(L)'
;MYQNDLILRAAKGENVERVPIWLMRQAGRILPEYKATRARAKNFIEFVKNPELAAEVTIQPVDILGVDAAIIFSDILVIPEAMGLPYQMIEAKGPNFEKTIKSQSLKSSLIFTPSDK
;
A
#
# COMPACT_ATOMS: atom_id res chain seq x y z
N MET A 1 -7.31 -19.22 13.58
CA MET A 1 -8.46 -18.42 14.12
C MET A 1 -8.01 -16.95 14.16
N TYR A 2 -8.78 -16.03 13.61
CA TYR A 2 -8.45 -14.60 13.67
C TYR A 2 -8.69 -14.07 15.07
N GLN A 3 -7.79 -13.25 15.60
CA GLN A 3 -7.99 -12.60 16.93
C GLN A 3 -9.10 -11.56 16.88
N ASN A 4 -9.26 -10.88 15.71
CA ASN A 4 -10.32 -9.92 15.45
C ASN A 4 -10.93 -10.23 14.08
N ASP A 5 -12.20 -10.62 14.06
CA ASP A 5 -12.94 -10.97 12.86
C ASP A 5 -14.09 -9.99 12.55
N LEU A 6 -14.15 -8.89 13.28
CA LEU A 6 -15.23 -7.90 13.19
C LEU A 6 -15.53 -7.45 11.76
N ILE A 7 -14.49 -7.06 11.01
CA ILE A 7 -14.67 -6.59 9.64
C ILE A 7 -15.17 -7.69 8.70
N LEU A 8 -14.71 -8.94 8.93
CA LEU A 8 -15.12 -10.09 8.12
C LEU A 8 -16.58 -10.44 8.36
N ARG A 9 -17.04 -10.43 9.63
CA ARG A 9 -18.43 -10.66 9.98
C ARG A 9 -19.34 -9.55 9.47
N ALA A 10 -18.94 -8.29 9.66
CA ALA A 10 -19.68 -7.16 9.14
C ALA A 10 -19.82 -7.20 7.62
N ALA A 11 -18.74 -7.57 6.90
CA ALA A 11 -18.76 -7.71 5.44
C ALA A 11 -19.70 -8.84 4.95
N LYS A 12 -19.95 -9.85 5.77
CA LYS A 12 -20.93 -10.92 5.52
C LYS A 12 -22.36 -10.54 5.89
N GLY A 13 -22.59 -9.35 6.45
CA GLY A 13 -23.90 -8.91 6.92
C GLY A 13 -24.31 -9.51 8.27
N GLU A 14 -23.38 -10.04 9.04
CA GLU A 14 -23.61 -10.56 10.37
C GLU A 14 -23.71 -9.42 11.39
N ASN A 15 -24.46 -9.64 12.49
CA ASN A 15 -24.48 -8.70 13.60
C ASN A 15 -23.11 -8.70 14.30
N VAL A 16 -22.58 -7.50 14.52
CA VAL A 16 -21.31 -7.26 15.19
C VAL A 16 -21.51 -6.36 16.40
N GLU A 17 -20.62 -6.51 17.38
CA GLU A 17 -20.71 -5.82 18.67
C GLU A 17 -20.52 -4.30 18.54
N ARG A 18 -19.79 -3.88 17.51
CA ARG A 18 -19.54 -2.49 17.16
C ARG A 18 -19.17 -2.36 15.69
N VAL A 19 -19.22 -1.16 15.15
CA VAL A 19 -18.75 -0.88 13.78
C VAL A 19 -17.24 -1.10 13.71
N PRO A 20 -16.73 -1.94 12.78
CA PRO A 20 -15.30 -2.10 12.58
C PRO A 20 -14.67 -0.82 12.03
N ILE A 21 -13.47 -0.51 12.46
CA ILE A 21 -12.74 0.71 12.11
C ILE A 21 -11.49 0.37 11.30
N TRP A 22 -11.38 1.03 10.17
CA TRP A 22 -10.15 1.20 9.41
C TRP A 22 -9.89 2.69 9.19
N LEU A 23 -8.66 3.14 9.38
CA LEU A 23 -8.30 4.55 9.21
C LEU A 23 -7.48 4.73 7.94
N MET A 24 -7.92 5.63 7.06
CA MET A 24 -7.15 6.00 5.88
C MET A 24 -5.77 6.55 6.30
N ARG A 25 -4.72 6.10 5.61
CA ARG A 25 -3.33 6.47 5.88
C ARG A 25 -2.84 6.13 7.30
N GLN A 26 -3.42 5.11 7.91
CA GLN A 26 -3.00 4.63 9.21
C GLN A 26 -1.51 4.22 9.23
N ALA A 27 -1.00 3.55 8.17
CA ALA A 27 0.44 3.40 7.92
C ALA A 27 0.97 4.71 7.33
N GLY A 28 1.31 5.66 8.17
CA GLY A 28 1.67 6.99 7.70
C GLY A 28 2.28 7.89 8.77
N ARG A 29 2.52 9.13 8.38
CA ARG A 29 3.29 10.12 9.14
C ARG A 29 2.70 10.54 10.49
N ILE A 30 1.50 10.10 10.83
CA ILE A 30 0.89 10.35 12.14
C ILE A 30 1.56 9.53 13.24
N LEU A 31 2.09 8.34 12.92
CA LEU A 31 2.76 7.48 13.89
C LEU A 31 4.27 7.79 13.94
N PRO A 32 4.84 8.08 15.11
CA PRO A 32 6.29 8.19 15.30
C PRO A 32 7.02 6.91 14.88
N GLU A 33 6.45 5.76 15.18
CA GLU A 33 6.97 4.42 14.83
C GLU A 33 7.09 4.26 13.31
N TYR A 34 6.10 4.70 12.57
CA TYR A 34 6.20 4.72 11.10
C TYR A 34 7.38 5.57 10.62
N LYS A 35 7.59 6.76 11.21
CA LYS A 35 8.71 7.62 10.84
C LYS A 35 10.05 6.95 11.13
N ALA A 36 10.17 6.27 12.26
CA ALA A 36 11.37 5.53 12.63
C ALA A 36 11.66 4.39 11.66
N THR A 37 10.64 3.58 11.33
CA THR A 37 10.77 2.48 10.36
C THR A 37 11.10 3.03 8.97
N ARG A 38 10.45 4.12 8.54
CA ARG A 38 10.70 4.79 7.26
C ARG A 38 12.15 5.30 7.13
N ALA A 39 12.75 5.77 8.21
CA ALA A 39 14.12 6.27 8.23
C ALA A 39 15.19 5.17 8.01
N ARG A 40 14.82 3.89 8.11
CA ARG A 40 15.70 2.74 7.83
C ARG A 40 15.90 2.49 6.34
N ALA A 41 15.07 3.08 5.47
CA ALA A 41 15.21 2.99 4.01
C ALA A 41 15.71 4.30 3.43
N LYS A 42 16.57 4.24 2.41
CA LYS A 42 17.18 5.42 1.76
C LYS A 42 16.14 6.30 1.06
N ASN A 43 15.13 5.67 0.45
CA ASN A 43 14.09 6.37 -0.28
C ASN A 43 12.75 5.62 -0.20
N PHE A 44 11.70 6.21 -0.77
CA PHE A 44 10.35 5.62 -0.72
C PHE A 44 10.26 4.30 -1.50
N ILE A 45 10.91 4.21 -2.65
CA ILE A 45 10.87 3.00 -3.51
C ILE A 45 11.53 1.83 -2.79
N GLU A 46 12.70 2.03 -2.19
CA GLU A 46 13.37 1.00 -1.39
C GLU A 46 12.50 0.57 -0.21
N PHE A 47 11.85 1.51 0.44
CA PHE A 47 10.94 1.24 1.56
C PHE A 47 9.77 0.34 1.15
N VAL A 48 9.10 0.66 0.05
CA VAL A 48 7.95 -0.11 -0.45
C VAL A 48 8.37 -1.49 -0.97
N LYS A 49 9.56 -1.58 -1.56
CA LYS A 49 10.08 -2.85 -2.12
C LYS A 49 10.73 -3.76 -1.07
N ASN A 50 10.85 -3.31 0.18
CA ASN A 50 11.36 -4.12 1.28
C ASN A 50 10.20 -4.79 2.02
N PRO A 51 10.03 -6.13 1.91
CA PRO A 51 8.89 -6.85 2.49
C PRO A 51 8.81 -6.72 4.02
N GLU A 52 9.95 -6.75 4.71
CA GLU A 52 10.01 -6.66 6.16
C GLU A 52 9.54 -5.28 6.64
N LEU A 53 10.03 -4.21 6.02
CA LEU A 53 9.62 -2.85 6.38
C LEU A 53 8.15 -2.57 6.02
N ALA A 54 7.69 -3.09 4.87
CA ALA A 54 6.31 -2.96 4.45
C ALA A 54 5.36 -3.72 5.40
N ALA A 55 5.72 -4.93 5.82
CA ALA A 55 4.96 -5.70 6.81
C ALA A 55 4.90 -4.99 8.16
N GLU A 56 6.05 -4.51 8.66
CA GLU A 56 6.14 -3.79 9.93
C GLU A 56 5.18 -2.60 9.97
N VAL A 57 5.22 -1.71 8.98
CA VAL A 57 4.36 -0.51 8.97
C VAL A 57 2.89 -0.83 8.67
N THR A 58 2.61 -1.97 8.08
CA THR A 58 1.23 -2.47 7.90
C THR A 58 0.62 -2.88 9.22
N ILE A 59 1.40 -3.51 10.10
CA ILE A 59 0.95 -4.06 11.39
C ILE A 59 0.89 -2.97 12.47
N GLN A 60 1.83 -2.02 12.49
CA GLN A 60 1.92 -0.95 13.50
C GLN A 60 0.57 -0.30 13.85
N PRO A 61 -0.29 0.11 12.91
CA PRO A 61 -1.58 0.71 13.25
C PRO A 61 -2.53 -0.23 14.00
N VAL A 62 -2.48 -1.52 13.71
CA VAL A 62 -3.29 -2.51 14.41
C VAL A 62 -2.84 -2.62 15.86
N ASP A 63 -1.54 -2.74 16.08
CA ASP A 63 -0.97 -2.92 17.41
C ASP A 63 -1.05 -1.65 18.27
N ILE A 64 -0.85 -0.47 17.66
CA ILE A 64 -0.76 0.81 18.37
C ILE A 64 -2.14 1.46 18.56
N LEU A 65 -2.97 1.45 17.50
CA LEU A 65 -4.26 2.14 17.48
C LEU A 65 -5.45 1.21 17.75
N GLY A 66 -5.25 -0.11 17.68
CA GLY A 66 -6.32 -1.09 17.85
C GLY A 66 -7.38 -1.06 16.76
N VAL A 67 -7.02 -0.67 15.52
CA VAL A 67 -7.92 -0.70 14.37
C VAL A 67 -8.25 -2.13 13.95
N ASP A 68 -9.40 -2.34 13.33
CA ASP A 68 -9.93 -3.67 13.00
C ASP A 68 -9.50 -4.19 11.64
N ALA A 69 -8.83 -3.37 10.85
CA ALA A 69 -8.33 -3.73 9.53
C ALA A 69 -7.05 -2.97 9.18
N ALA A 70 -6.22 -3.60 8.37
CA ALA A 70 -5.06 -2.98 7.76
C ALA A 70 -5.05 -3.27 6.26
N ILE A 71 -4.51 -2.32 5.49
CA ILE A 71 -4.16 -2.51 4.08
C ILE A 71 -2.66 -2.67 3.99
N ILE A 72 -2.19 -3.67 3.24
CA ILE A 72 -0.77 -3.88 3.00
C ILE A 72 -0.16 -2.58 2.46
N PHE A 73 0.88 -2.10 3.16
CA PHE A 73 1.60 -0.91 2.74
C PHE A 73 2.31 -1.15 1.42
N SER A 74 1.98 -0.34 0.42
CA SER A 74 2.54 -0.43 -0.93
C SER A 74 2.44 0.92 -1.63
N ASP A 75 3.01 1.00 -2.85
CA ASP A 75 2.75 2.10 -3.78
C ASP A 75 1.62 1.72 -4.75
N ILE A 76 0.74 2.67 -5.01
CA ILE A 76 -0.35 2.51 -5.99
C ILE A 76 0.15 2.37 -7.43
N LEU A 77 1.41 2.70 -7.68
CA LEU A 77 2.04 2.71 -9.01
C LEU A 77 2.81 1.42 -9.34
N VAL A 78 2.78 0.41 -8.46
CA VAL A 78 3.49 -0.87 -8.69
C VAL A 78 2.94 -1.62 -9.91
N ILE A 79 1.65 -1.51 -10.18
CA ILE A 79 1.04 -2.16 -11.35
C ILE A 79 1.45 -1.48 -12.67
N PRO A 80 1.31 -0.15 -12.84
CA PRO A 80 1.84 0.53 -14.01
C PRO A 80 3.34 0.30 -14.23
N GLU A 81 4.16 0.29 -13.17
CA GLU A 81 5.58 -0.02 -13.25
C GLU A 81 5.82 -1.43 -13.82
N ALA A 82 5.12 -2.44 -13.30
CA ALA A 82 5.21 -3.82 -13.77
C ALA A 82 4.73 -3.99 -15.22
N MET A 83 3.81 -3.14 -15.68
CA MET A 83 3.34 -3.11 -17.06
C MET A 83 4.31 -2.39 -18.03
N GLY A 84 5.46 -1.94 -17.57
CA GLY A 84 6.46 -1.27 -18.40
C GLY A 84 6.33 0.25 -18.46
N LEU A 85 5.65 0.86 -17.48
CA LEU A 85 5.55 2.32 -17.32
C LEU A 85 6.36 2.76 -16.08
N PRO A 86 7.69 2.79 -16.15
CA PRO A 86 8.51 3.15 -15.00
C PRO A 86 8.31 4.61 -14.61
N TYR A 87 8.46 4.87 -13.32
CA TYR A 87 8.38 6.20 -12.76
C TYR A 87 9.53 6.46 -11.78
N GLN A 88 9.79 7.72 -11.53
CA GLN A 88 10.76 8.17 -10.53
C GLN A 88 10.02 8.98 -9.46
N MET A 89 10.34 8.73 -8.20
CA MET A 89 9.82 9.53 -7.10
C MET A 89 10.71 10.75 -6.90
N ILE A 90 10.23 11.92 -7.29
CA ILE A 90 10.94 13.19 -7.10
C ILE A 90 10.54 13.75 -5.74
N GLU A 91 11.54 14.03 -4.90
CA GLU A 91 11.31 14.60 -3.59
C GLU A 91 10.54 15.92 -3.69
N ALA A 92 9.56 16.10 -2.83
CA ALA A 92 8.61 17.23 -2.79
C ALA A 92 7.68 17.41 -4.03
N LYS A 93 7.88 16.67 -5.13
CA LYS A 93 7.02 16.75 -6.33
C LYS A 93 6.15 15.50 -6.52
N GLY A 94 6.58 14.36 -5.97
CA GLY A 94 5.87 13.10 -6.14
C GLY A 94 6.32 12.30 -7.36
N PRO A 95 5.48 11.38 -7.86
CA PRO A 95 5.84 10.50 -8.97
C PRO A 95 5.95 11.28 -10.28
N ASN A 96 7.02 11.00 -11.03
CA ASN A 96 7.26 11.55 -12.36
C ASN A 96 7.41 10.41 -13.37
N PHE A 97 6.59 10.45 -14.42
CA PHE A 97 6.63 9.51 -15.53
C PHE A 97 7.32 10.16 -16.74
N GLU A 98 8.35 9.51 -17.26
CA GLU A 98 9.01 9.96 -18.49
C GLU A 98 8.09 9.79 -19.71
N LYS A 99 7.23 8.77 -19.68
CA LYS A 99 6.26 8.48 -20.73
C LYS A 99 4.86 8.49 -20.15
N THR A 100 3.92 9.07 -20.88
CA THR A 100 2.49 9.07 -20.52
C THR A 100 1.66 8.53 -21.68
N ILE A 101 0.55 7.83 -21.37
CA ILE A 101 -0.36 7.31 -22.39
C ILE A 101 -1.17 8.48 -22.95
N LYS A 102 -0.88 8.88 -24.19
CA LYS A 102 -1.57 9.96 -24.89
C LYS A 102 -2.46 9.49 -26.05
N SER A 103 -2.33 8.22 -26.44
CA SER A 103 -3.10 7.65 -27.57
C SER A 103 -3.35 6.16 -27.39
N GLN A 104 -4.27 5.61 -28.17
CA GLN A 104 -4.61 4.16 -28.16
C GLN A 104 -3.39 3.30 -28.50
N SER A 105 -2.53 3.75 -29.43
CA SER A 105 -1.32 3.00 -29.84
C SER A 105 -0.30 2.84 -28.72
N LEU A 106 -0.25 3.76 -27.75
CA LEU A 106 0.64 3.64 -26.59
C LEU A 106 0.12 2.66 -25.52
N LYS A 107 -1.21 2.41 -25.49
CA LYS A 107 -1.78 1.37 -24.60
C LYS A 107 -1.31 -0.03 -25.00
N SER A 108 -1.17 -0.30 -26.30
CA SER A 108 -0.72 -1.61 -26.82
C SER A 108 0.76 -1.89 -26.56
N SER A 109 1.55 -0.89 -26.18
CA SER A 109 2.96 -1.08 -25.81
C SER A 109 3.16 -1.48 -24.35
N LEU A 110 2.10 -1.42 -23.52
CA LEU A 110 2.15 -1.91 -22.14
C LEU A 110 2.06 -3.43 -22.14
N ILE A 111 3.05 -4.06 -21.50
CA ILE A 111 3.10 -5.51 -21.39
C ILE A 111 2.18 -5.94 -20.26
N PHE A 112 1.15 -6.71 -20.60
CA PHE A 112 0.35 -7.44 -19.64
C PHE A 112 0.81 -8.89 -19.67
N THR A 113 1.72 -9.25 -18.77
CA THR A 113 2.04 -10.66 -18.50
C THR A 113 1.11 -11.12 -17.38
N PRO A 114 0.19 -12.08 -17.63
CA PRO A 114 -0.48 -12.75 -16.53
C PRO A 114 0.61 -13.39 -15.68
N SER A 115 0.57 -13.12 -14.36
CA SER A 115 1.44 -13.86 -13.44
C SER A 115 1.09 -15.33 -13.56
N ASP A 116 2.02 -16.12 -14.11
CA ASP A 116 1.93 -17.56 -13.99
C ASP A 116 1.88 -17.89 -12.50
N LYS A 117 0.91 -18.72 -12.13
CA LYS A 117 0.48 -19.13 -10.80
C LYS A 117 1.60 -19.55 -9.87
#